data_fa7984a19cc444e92931c77ed35bcce1
#
_entry.id   fa7984a19cc444e92931c77ed35bcce1
#
_cell.length_a   1.000
_cell.length_b   1.000
_cell.length_c   1.000
_cell.angle_alpha   90.00
_cell.angle_beta   90.00
_cell.angle_gamma   90.00
#
_symmetry.space_group_name_H-M   'P 1'
#
loop_
_entity.id
_entity.type
_entity.pdbx_description
1 polymer ?
#
loop_
_entity_poly.entity_id
_entity_poly.type
_entity_poly.pdbx_seq_one_letter_code
_entity_poly.pdbx_strand_id
1 'polypeptide(L)'
;MSESGRFAKGIDAWLAHELRRGGFLADEVWPRATRPRVLPRDVVLFIDKLPRRLADQVRPHLERVTSVAPADARVLGRAYYKQIDVCIARWDRGPELLLSTKAQVSSFGKNLPNRFEEAYGDAANLRGRYPLAATGFFFLQRDTILTTEKEAWERTKDMMSKLRDTDGRGGYTATGLALVHWDDDLPLSEQEVIVNVDDVPPSLRPDQFLDAMIHQVLDVTPVTQHVDVRQLRERRHLPLPTPPGTTDDTPDNTNPPSDS
;
A
#
# COMPACT_ATOMS: atom_id res chain seq x y z
N MET A 1 2.23 -16.71 17.00
CA MET A 1 2.61 -15.97 15.79
C MET A 1 4.00 -15.42 16.04
N SER A 2 4.95 -15.54 15.08
CA SER A 2 6.28 -14.95 15.20
C SER A 2 6.20 -13.42 15.22
N GLU A 3 7.24 -12.77 15.70
CA GLU A 3 7.33 -11.30 15.74
C GLU A 3 7.19 -10.70 14.33
N SER A 4 7.99 -11.17 13.38
CA SER A 4 7.86 -10.76 11.98
C SER A 4 6.47 -11.01 11.39
N GLY A 5 5.77 -12.08 11.83
CA GLY A 5 4.39 -12.34 11.43
C GLY A 5 3.40 -11.31 11.98
N ARG A 6 3.63 -10.78 13.19
CA ARG A 6 2.81 -9.67 13.74
C ARG A 6 3.03 -8.38 12.97
N PHE A 7 4.27 -8.03 12.67
CA PHE A 7 4.59 -6.87 11.86
C PHE A 7 4.02 -6.96 10.44
N ALA A 8 4.10 -8.13 9.79
CA ALA A 8 3.49 -8.33 8.48
C ALA A 8 1.98 -8.04 8.50
N LYS A 9 1.25 -8.58 9.49
CA LYS A 9 -0.18 -8.28 9.64
C LYS A 9 -0.47 -6.81 9.99
N GLY A 10 0.42 -6.16 10.72
CA GLY A 10 0.36 -4.71 10.98
C GLY A 10 0.47 -3.89 9.70
N ILE A 11 1.43 -4.24 8.82
CA ILE A 11 1.61 -3.58 7.52
C ILE A 11 0.37 -3.79 6.64
N ASP A 12 -0.16 -5.01 6.56
CA ASP A 12 -1.37 -5.30 5.77
C ASP A 12 -2.53 -4.39 6.20
N ALA A 13 -2.73 -4.27 7.52
CA ALA A 13 -3.79 -3.43 8.08
C ALA A 13 -3.54 -1.94 7.80
N TRP A 14 -2.30 -1.48 7.94
CA TRP A 14 -1.92 -0.09 7.66
C TRP A 14 -2.09 0.26 6.19
N LEU A 15 -1.56 -0.55 5.26
CA LEU A 15 -1.71 -0.31 3.82
C LEU A 15 -3.18 -0.29 3.41
N ALA A 16 -3.99 -1.23 3.91
CA ALA A 16 -5.42 -1.24 3.66
C ALA A 16 -6.14 -0.01 4.25
N HIS A 17 -5.68 0.50 5.40
CA HIS A 17 -6.19 1.73 5.99
C HIS A 17 -5.86 2.94 5.12
N GLU A 18 -4.60 3.07 4.66
CA GLU A 18 -4.17 4.19 3.82
C GLU A 18 -4.91 4.22 2.47
N LEU A 19 -5.16 3.06 1.86
CA LEU A 19 -5.97 2.99 0.65
C LEU A 19 -7.41 3.52 0.88
N ARG A 20 -8.05 3.15 2.01
CA ARG A 20 -9.37 3.69 2.38
C ARG A 20 -9.30 5.20 2.65
N ARG A 21 -8.27 5.65 3.35
CA ARG A 21 -8.02 7.07 3.60
C ARG A 21 -7.77 7.84 2.30
N GLY A 22 -7.22 7.16 1.30
CA GLY A 22 -7.06 7.66 -0.06
C GLY A 22 -8.36 7.75 -0.87
N GLY A 23 -9.50 7.26 -0.33
CA GLY A 23 -10.83 7.38 -0.93
C GLY A 23 -11.35 6.10 -1.58
N PHE A 24 -10.63 4.98 -1.53
CA PHE A 24 -11.18 3.70 -1.99
C PHE A 24 -12.30 3.22 -1.07
N LEU A 25 -13.30 2.61 -1.65
CA LEU A 25 -14.46 2.12 -0.91
C LEU A 25 -14.05 1.05 0.12
N ALA A 26 -14.51 1.21 1.36
CA ALA A 26 -14.06 0.40 2.49
C ALA A 26 -14.22 -1.11 2.27
N ASP A 27 -15.31 -1.51 1.61
CA ASP A 27 -15.61 -2.92 1.36
C ASP A 27 -14.93 -3.51 0.11
N GLU A 28 -14.30 -2.68 -0.73
CA GLU A 28 -13.48 -3.14 -1.87
C GLU A 28 -12.03 -3.40 -1.47
N VAL A 29 -11.56 -2.83 -0.36
CA VAL A 29 -10.19 -2.98 0.13
C VAL A 29 -10.11 -4.14 1.13
N TRP A 30 -9.33 -5.16 0.81
CA TRP A 30 -9.04 -6.29 1.68
C TRP A 30 -7.60 -6.23 2.21
N PRO A 31 -7.34 -6.56 3.50
CA PRO A 31 -8.31 -7.01 4.49
C PRO A 31 -9.26 -5.89 4.92
N ARG A 32 -10.56 -6.20 5.08
CA ARG A 32 -11.57 -5.27 5.57
C ARG A 32 -11.26 -4.87 7.03
N ALA A 33 -11.70 -3.69 7.43
CA ALA A 33 -11.56 -3.23 8.81
C ALA A 33 -12.39 -4.09 9.79
N THR A 34 -13.54 -4.59 9.33
CA THR A 34 -14.44 -5.47 10.08
C THR A 34 -14.37 -6.90 9.55
N ARG A 35 -14.80 -7.87 10.37
CA ARG A 35 -14.94 -9.26 9.94
C ARG A 35 -16.22 -9.47 9.11
N PRO A 36 -16.21 -10.41 8.17
CA PRO A 36 -15.07 -11.16 7.65
C PRO A 36 -14.01 -10.26 7.00
N ARG A 37 -12.74 -10.59 7.14
CA ARG A 37 -11.63 -9.77 6.63
C ARG A 37 -11.54 -9.77 5.10
N VAL A 38 -11.96 -10.86 4.49
CA VAL A 38 -12.10 -11.01 3.04
C VAL A 38 -13.55 -11.31 2.75
N LEU A 39 -14.23 -10.41 2.04
CA LEU A 39 -15.62 -10.57 1.63
C LEU A 39 -15.85 -9.71 0.38
N PRO A 40 -16.33 -10.30 -0.74
CA PRO A 40 -16.67 -9.53 -1.92
C PRO A 40 -17.70 -8.44 -1.61
N ARG A 41 -17.49 -7.24 -2.12
CA ARG A 41 -18.42 -6.12 -1.91
C ARG A 41 -19.84 -6.45 -2.36
N ASP A 42 -19.98 -7.20 -3.45
CA ASP A 42 -21.29 -7.58 -3.97
C ASP A 42 -22.09 -8.40 -2.95
N VAL A 43 -21.42 -9.22 -2.14
CA VAL A 43 -22.04 -9.94 -1.02
C VAL A 43 -22.44 -8.98 0.09
N VAL A 44 -21.62 -7.97 0.41
CA VAL A 44 -21.98 -6.93 1.37
C VAL A 44 -23.24 -6.19 0.91
N LEU A 45 -23.24 -5.72 -0.33
CA LEU A 45 -24.38 -5.01 -0.92
C LEU A 45 -25.65 -5.86 -0.97
N PHE A 46 -25.52 -7.15 -1.28
CA PHE A 46 -26.63 -8.09 -1.25
C PHE A 46 -27.23 -8.17 0.16
N ILE A 47 -26.40 -8.36 1.19
CA ILE A 47 -26.84 -8.45 2.58
C ILE A 47 -27.50 -7.16 3.04
N ASP A 48 -26.96 -6.00 2.65
CA ASP A 48 -27.50 -4.68 3.01
C ASP A 48 -28.87 -4.41 2.36
N LYS A 49 -29.21 -5.10 1.27
CA LYS A 49 -30.52 -5.05 0.62
C LYS A 49 -31.55 -6.02 1.22
N LEU A 50 -31.13 -6.96 2.06
CA LEU A 50 -32.05 -7.86 2.75
C LEU A 50 -32.87 -7.12 3.81
N PRO A 51 -34.09 -7.60 4.11
CA PRO A 51 -34.80 -7.14 5.31
C PRO A 51 -33.93 -7.30 6.55
N ARG A 52 -33.89 -6.29 7.43
CA ARG A 52 -33.00 -6.22 8.59
C ARG A 52 -32.93 -7.52 9.39
N ARG A 53 -34.09 -8.10 9.70
CA ARG A 53 -34.17 -9.38 10.44
C ARG A 53 -33.39 -10.52 9.77
N LEU A 54 -33.45 -10.59 8.45
CA LEU A 54 -32.75 -11.61 7.67
C LEU A 54 -31.24 -11.31 7.59
N ALA A 55 -30.89 -10.06 7.36
CA ALA A 55 -29.48 -9.63 7.38
C ALA A 55 -28.79 -9.95 8.72
N ASP A 56 -29.48 -9.65 9.84
CA ASP A 56 -28.96 -9.93 11.18
C ASP A 56 -28.80 -11.44 11.45
N GLN A 57 -29.61 -12.28 10.83
CA GLN A 57 -29.47 -13.74 10.87
C GLN A 57 -28.32 -14.25 10.01
N VAL A 58 -28.08 -13.66 8.83
CA VAL A 58 -27.06 -14.12 7.89
C VAL A 58 -25.64 -13.69 8.30
N ARG A 59 -25.48 -12.45 8.79
CA ARG A 59 -24.16 -11.87 9.11
C ARG A 59 -23.28 -12.75 10.02
N PRO A 60 -23.77 -13.35 11.12
CA PRO A 60 -22.94 -14.18 11.98
C PRO A 60 -22.44 -15.48 11.34
N HIS A 61 -23.08 -15.91 10.23
CA HIS A 61 -22.72 -17.14 9.54
C HIS A 61 -21.69 -16.92 8.43
N LEU A 62 -21.47 -15.67 8.00
CA LEU A 62 -20.57 -15.37 6.87
C LEU A 62 -19.16 -15.92 7.07
N GLU A 63 -18.60 -15.77 8.27
CA GLU A 63 -17.22 -16.24 8.57
C GLU A 63 -17.08 -17.78 8.49
N ARG A 64 -18.19 -18.51 8.55
CA ARG A 64 -18.21 -19.96 8.43
C ARG A 64 -18.31 -20.44 6.97
N VAL A 65 -18.68 -19.54 6.05
CA VAL A 65 -18.80 -19.84 4.62
C VAL A 65 -17.48 -19.50 3.93
N THR A 66 -16.46 -20.34 4.12
CA THR A 66 -15.10 -20.09 3.63
C THR A 66 -14.97 -19.97 2.12
N SER A 67 -15.95 -20.47 1.36
CA SER A 67 -16.02 -20.27 -0.10
C SER A 67 -16.38 -18.83 -0.50
N VAL A 68 -17.01 -18.06 0.40
CA VAL A 68 -17.41 -16.67 0.18
C VAL A 68 -16.55 -15.71 1.01
N ALA A 69 -16.22 -16.10 2.24
CA ALA A 69 -15.43 -15.32 3.18
C ALA A 69 -14.19 -16.12 3.62
N PRO A 70 -13.20 -16.31 2.75
CA PRO A 70 -11.98 -17.03 3.12
C PRO A 70 -11.15 -16.24 4.14
N ALA A 71 -10.26 -16.93 4.86
CA ALA A 71 -9.36 -16.30 5.82
C ALA A 71 -8.37 -15.34 5.16
N ASP A 72 -7.89 -15.71 3.96
CA ASP A 72 -6.90 -14.96 3.18
C ASP A 72 -7.40 -14.76 1.74
N ALA A 73 -7.10 -13.60 1.16
CA ALA A 73 -7.37 -13.35 -0.24
C ALA A 73 -6.42 -14.19 -1.12
N ARG A 74 -6.96 -14.94 -2.06
CA ARG A 74 -6.18 -15.76 -3.00
C ARG A 74 -6.67 -15.50 -4.41
N VAL A 75 -5.75 -15.16 -5.29
CA VAL A 75 -6.03 -14.95 -6.71
C VAL A 75 -5.26 -15.96 -7.56
N LEU A 76 -5.88 -16.45 -8.62
CA LEU A 76 -5.20 -17.27 -9.61
C LEU A 76 -4.37 -16.34 -10.49
N GLY A 77 -3.04 -16.47 -10.44
CA GLY A 77 -2.14 -15.85 -11.39
C GLY A 77 -2.11 -16.59 -12.72
N ARG A 78 -1.09 -16.35 -13.51
CA ARG A 78 -0.90 -17.05 -14.79
C ARG A 78 -0.67 -18.56 -14.60
N ALA A 79 0.13 -18.94 -13.62
CA ALA A 79 0.57 -20.32 -13.41
C ALA A 79 0.05 -20.95 -12.11
N TYR A 80 -0.10 -20.15 -11.03
CA TYR A 80 -0.48 -20.68 -9.72
C TYR A 80 -1.30 -19.67 -8.91
N TYR A 81 -1.99 -20.19 -7.87
CA TYR A 81 -2.69 -19.34 -6.91
C TYR A 81 -1.69 -18.62 -5.99
N LYS A 82 -1.82 -17.31 -5.91
CA LYS A 82 -1.04 -16.49 -4.97
C LYS A 82 -1.96 -15.95 -3.87
N GLN A 83 -1.51 -16.07 -2.62
CA GLN A 83 -2.09 -15.34 -1.51
C GLN A 83 -1.68 -13.88 -1.62
N ILE A 84 -2.64 -12.98 -1.49
CA ILE A 84 -2.46 -11.54 -1.57
C ILE A 84 -2.71 -10.94 -0.19
N ASP A 85 -1.81 -10.10 0.27
CA ASP A 85 -1.87 -9.52 1.62
C ASP A 85 -2.83 -8.32 1.66
N VAL A 86 -2.80 -7.45 0.62
CA VAL A 86 -3.76 -6.35 0.43
C VAL A 86 -4.27 -6.34 -1.00
N CYS A 87 -5.58 -6.25 -1.18
CA CYS A 87 -6.21 -6.34 -2.50
C CYS A 87 -7.35 -5.34 -2.63
N ILE A 88 -7.50 -4.77 -3.84
CA ILE A 88 -8.74 -4.14 -4.29
C ILE A 88 -9.27 -4.97 -5.45
N ALA A 89 -10.48 -5.51 -5.31
CA ALA A 89 -11.09 -6.34 -6.34
C ALA A 89 -12.62 -6.25 -6.31
N ARG A 90 -13.22 -6.35 -7.49
CA ARG A 90 -14.67 -6.47 -7.67
C ARG A 90 -15.01 -7.53 -8.70
N TRP A 91 -16.22 -8.04 -8.62
CA TRP A 91 -16.73 -9.01 -9.57
C TRP A 91 -16.73 -8.47 -11.02
N ASP A 92 -17.17 -7.23 -11.19
CA ASP A 92 -17.35 -6.60 -12.49
C ASP A 92 -16.04 -6.07 -13.11
N ARG A 93 -14.98 -5.89 -12.31
CA ARG A 93 -13.70 -5.33 -12.77
C ARG A 93 -12.50 -6.26 -12.57
N GLY A 94 -12.66 -7.28 -11.76
CA GLY A 94 -11.55 -8.14 -11.35
C GLY A 94 -10.63 -7.48 -10.35
N PRO A 95 -9.42 -8.00 -10.16
CA PRO A 95 -8.38 -7.38 -9.34
C PRO A 95 -7.84 -6.10 -9.98
N GLU A 96 -7.85 -5.00 -9.23
CA GLU A 96 -7.34 -3.69 -9.64
C GLU A 96 -6.02 -3.35 -8.94
N LEU A 97 -5.84 -3.85 -7.69
CA LEU A 97 -4.63 -3.64 -6.91
C LEU A 97 -4.30 -4.90 -6.13
N LEU A 98 -3.05 -5.34 -6.21
CA LEU A 98 -2.55 -6.57 -5.59
C LEU A 98 -1.21 -6.28 -4.89
N LEU A 99 -1.18 -6.35 -3.56
CA LEU A 99 0.03 -6.12 -2.77
C LEU A 99 0.46 -7.40 -2.07
N SER A 100 1.76 -7.66 -2.14
CA SER A 100 2.44 -8.63 -1.29
C SER A 100 3.30 -7.90 -0.27
N THR A 101 3.26 -8.33 0.99
CA THR A 101 4.04 -7.73 2.06
C THR A 101 5.00 -8.75 2.66
N LYS A 102 6.13 -8.28 3.13
CA LYS A 102 7.09 -9.08 3.91
C LYS A 102 7.61 -8.24 5.07
N ALA A 103 7.90 -8.89 6.19
CA ALA A 103 8.56 -8.26 7.32
C ALA A 103 9.77 -9.10 7.76
N GLN A 104 10.86 -8.42 8.11
CA GLN A 104 12.06 -9.04 8.61
C GLN A 104 12.68 -8.18 9.71
N VAL A 105 12.81 -8.74 10.89
CA VAL A 105 13.25 -8.02 12.08
C VAL A 105 14.61 -8.46 12.60
N SER A 106 15.16 -9.54 12.03
CA SER A 106 16.49 -10.07 12.35
C SER A 106 16.99 -11.00 11.24
N SER A 107 18.30 -11.35 11.27
CA SER A 107 18.94 -12.26 10.31
C SER A 107 18.68 -11.85 8.85
N PHE A 108 18.99 -10.62 8.54
CA PHE A 108 18.55 -9.94 7.31
C PHE A 108 19.13 -10.57 6.04
N GLY A 109 20.40 -10.96 6.03
CA GLY A 109 21.06 -11.56 4.88
C GLY A 109 20.67 -13.00 4.59
N LYS A 110 20.25 -13.76 5.63
CA LYS A 110 20.12 -15.23 5.55
C LYS A 110 19.20 -15.73 4.45
N ASN A 111 18.05 -15.10 4.25
CA ASN A 111 17.05 -15.54 3.27
C ASN A 111 16.71 -14.46 2.23
N LEU A 112 17.55 -13.44 2.12
CA LEU A 112 17.29 -12.30 1.25
C LEU A 112 17.16 -12.73 -0.23
N PRO A 113 18.08 -13.53 -0.83
CA PRO A 113 17.95 -13.96 -2.22
C PRO A 113 16.64 -14.68 -2.48
N ASN A 114 16.28 -15.68 -1.65
CA ASN A 114 15.07 -16.47 -1.84
C ASN A 114 13.79 -15.61 -1.81
N ARG A 115 13.75 -14.58 -0.95
CA ARG A 115 12.62 -13.65 -0.89
C ARG A 115 12.47 -12.87 -2.18
N PHE A 116 13.57 -12.49 -2.80
CA PHE A 116 13.55 -11.76 -4.06
C PHE A 116 13.24 -12.65 -5.26
N GLU A 117 13.74 -13.88 -5.27
CA GLU A 117 13.37 -14.88 -6.28
C GLU A 117 11.86 -15.17 -6.23
N GLU A 118 11.29 -15.36 -5.02
CA GLU A 118 9.85 -15.50 -4.82
C GLU A 118 9.11 -14.27 -5.32
N ALA A 119 9.55 -13.07 -4.93
CA ALA A 119 8.91 -11.83 -5.32
C ALA A 119 8.94 -11.62 -6.85
N TYR A 120 10.05 -11.92 -7.49
CA TYR A 120 10.19 -11.84 -8.94
C TYR A 120 9.24 -12.79 -9.68
N GLY A 121 9.15 -14.04 -9.21
CA GLY A 121 8.22 -15.03 -9.73
C GLY A 121 6.75 -14.62 -9.54
N ASP A 122 6.42 -14.06 -8.37
CA ASP A 122 5.08 -13.57 -8.05
C ASP A 122 4.66 -12.40 -8.95
N ALA A 123 5.57 -11.44 -9.19
CA ALA A 123 5.30 -10.33 -10.11
C ALA A 123 4.94 -10.84 -11.51
N ALA A 124 5.76 -11.75 -12.06
CA ALA A 124 5.52 -12.35 -13.36
C ALA A 124 4.22 -13.16 -13.41
N ASN A 125 3.90 -13.90 -12.33
CA ASN A 125 2.68 -14.69 -12.22
C ASN A 125 1.43 -13.81 -12.18
N LEU A 126 1.43 -12.73 -11.41
CA LEU A 126 0.29 -11.83 -11.28
C LEU A 126 0.09 -10.97 -12.54
N ARG A 127 1.13 -10.30 -13.02
CA ARG A 127 1.04 -9.46 -14.22
C ARG A 127 0.74 -10.25 -15.49
N GLY A 128 1.23 -11.50 -15.56
CA GLY A 128 0.91 -12.38 -16.68
C GLY A 128 -0.56 -12.71 -16.85
N ARG A 129 -1.39 -12.50 -15.80
CA ARG A 129 -2.85 -12.66 -15.85
C ARG A 129 -3.60 -11.34 -15.73
N TYR A 130 -3.10 -10.40 -14.94
CA TYR A 130 -3.71 -9.10 -14.65
C TYR A 130 -2.78 -7.95 -15.06
N PRO A 131 -2.52 -7.76 -16.35
CA PRO A 131 -1.53 -6.78 -16.83
C PRO A 131 -1.90 -5.33 -16.49
N LEU A 132 -3.18 -5.04 -16.27
CA LEU A 132 -3.67 -3.70 -15.91
C LEU A 132 -3.70 -3.48 -14.39
N ALA A 133 -3.70 -4.54 -13.58
CA ALA A 133 -3.73 -4.37 -12.13
C ALA A 133 -2.43 -3.74 -11.62
N ALA A 134 -2.56 -2.81 -10.67
CA ALA A 134 -1.43 -2.31 -9.90
C ALA A 134 -0.88 -3.44 -9.03
N THR A 135 0.34 -3.88 -9.27
CA THR A 135 1.00 -4.93 -8.49
C THR A 135 2.13 -4.31 -7.66
N GLY A 136 2.16 -4.58 -6.36
CA GLY A 136 3.14 -4.00 -5.47
C GLY A 136 3.78 -5.01 -4.52
N PHE A 137 5.03 -4.72 -4.16
CA PHE A 137 5.76 -5.45 -3.15
C PHE A 137 6.24 -4.48 -2.07
N PHE A 138 5.83 -4.70 -0.82
CA PHE A 138 6.20 -3.86 0.30
C PHE A 138 7.00 -4.65 1.33
N PHE A 139 8.19 -4.16 1.66
CA PHE A 139 9.10 -4.83 2.58
C PHE A 139 9.36 -3.96 3.81
N LEU A 140 9.11 -4.49 4.99
CA LEU A 140 9.47 -3.86 6.26
C LEU A 140 10.68 -4.57 6.86
N GLN A 141 11.67 -3.77 7.27
CA GLN A 141 12.82 -4.27 8.02
C GLN A 141 13.01 -3.47 9.30
N ARG A 142 13.62 -4.09 10.31
CA ARG A 142 14.05 -3.38 11.50
C ARG A 142 15.32 -2.59 11.20
N ASP A 143 15.43 -1.39 11.71
CA ASP A 143 16.54 -0.49 11.45
C ASP A 143 17.89 -0.97 12.00
N THR A 144 17.89 -1.95 12.90
CA THR A 144 19.13 -2.63 13.33
C THR A 144 19.95 -3.20 12.16
N ILE A 145 19.32 -3.44 11.00
CA ILE A 145 20.04 -3.81 9.76
C ILE A 145 21.13 -2.81 9.39
N LEU A 146 20.93 -1.51 9.65
CA LEU A 146 21.86 -0.44 9.33
C LEU A 146 23.19 -0.57 10.07
N THR A 147 23.18 -1.21 11.24
CA THR A 147 24.36 -1.40 12.08
C THR A 147 24.88 -2.82 12.06
N THR A 148 24.00 -3.82 12.05
CA THR A 148 24.37 -5.23 12.19
C THR A 148 24.70 -5.92 10.86
N GLU A 149 24.01 -5.56 9.77
CA GLU A 149 24.16 -6.21 8.46
C GLU A 149 24.08 -5.19 7.31
N LYS A 150 25.01 -4.22 7.30
CA LYS A 150 25.05 -3.12 6.31
C LYS A 150 25.03 -3.61 4.85
N GLU A 151 25.74 -4.68 4.55
CA GLU A 151 25.76 -5.26 3.22
C GLU A 151 24.38 -5.81 2.82
N ALA A 152 23.65 -6.42 3.75
CA ALA A 152 22.28 -6.87 3.50
C ALA A 152 21.34 -5.69 3.23
N TRP A 153 21.56 -4.55 3.90
CA TRP A 153 20.82 -3.31 3.62
C TRP A 153 21.07 -2.78 2.20
N GLU A 154 22.33 -2.67 1.79
CA GLU A 154 22.65 -2.23 0.42
C GLU A 154 22.05 -3.15 -0.63
N ARG A 155 22.13 -4.49 -0.42
CA ARG A 155 21.53 -5.47 -1.30
C ARG A 155 20.00 -5.35 -1.31
N THR A 156 19.36 -5.09 -0.17
CA THR A 156 17.90 -4.89 -0.11
C THR A 156 17.49 -3.72 -0.99
N LYS A 157 18.14 -2.55 -0.86
CA LYS A 157 17.84 -1.36 -1.66
C LYS A 157 18.00 -1.62 -3.15
N ASP A 158 19.11 -2.22 -3.55
CA ASP A 158 19.40 -2.57 -4.94
C ASP A 158 18.33 -3.49 -5.53
N MET A 159 18.00 -4.57 -4.82
CA MET A 159 17.03 -5.56 -5.28
C MET A 159 15.61 -4.98 -5.32
N MET A 160 15.20 -4.19 -4.33
CA MET A 160 13.89 -3.50 -4.33
C MET A 160 13.76 -2.58 -5.56
N SER A 161 14.82 -1.89 -5.91
CA SER A 161 14.83 -1.04 -7.11
C SER A 161 14.70 -1.85 -8.40
N LYS A 162 15.33 -3.03 -8.47
CA LYS A 162 15.32 -3.93 -9.64
C LYS A 162 14.03 -4.73 -9.80
N LEU A 163 13.26 -4.91 -8.71
CA LEU A 163 11.95 -5.56 -8.80
C LEU A 163 10.89 -4.70 -9.47
N ARG A 164 11.10 -3.39 -9.59
CA ARG A 164 10.18 -2.49 -10.30
C ARG A 164 10.27 -2.71 -11.79
N ASP A 165 9.12 -2.64 -12.44
CA ASP A 165 9.05 -2.64 -13.90
C ASP A 165 9.32 -1.23 -14.45
N THR A 166 10.55 -0.95 -14.81
CA THR A 166 10.93 0.32 -15.42
C THR A 166 10.88 0.28 -16.95
N ASP A 167 10.86 -0.93 -17.54
CA ASP A 167 11.07 -1.11 -18.98
C ASP A 167 9.98 -1.96 -19.66
N GLY A 168 8.86 -2.22 -18.98
CA GLY A 168 7.79 -3.09 -19.50
C GLY A 168 8.15 -4.57 -19.57
N ARG A 169 9.20 -5.00 -18.85
CA ARG A 169 9.72 -6.38 -18.87
C ARG A 169 9.07 -7.31 -17.84
N GLY A 170 8.12 -6.79 -17.07
CA GLY A 170 7.37 -7.59 -16.08
C GLY A 170 8.01 -7.57 -14.70
N GLY A 171 7.81 -6.52 -13.96
CA GLY A 171 8.12 -6.37 -12.54
C GLY A 171 6.91 -5.86 -11.80
N TYR A 172 7.08 -5.40 -10.57
CA TYR A 172 6.04 -4.71 -9.84
C TYR A 172 5.81 -3.29 -10.38
N THR A 173 4.58 -2.81 -10.33
CA THR A 173 4.25 -1.40 -10.60
C THR A 173 5.03 -0.49 -9.64
N ALA A 174 5.09 -0.88 -8.36
CA ALA A 174 5.90 -0.19 -7.37
C ALA A 174 6.45 -1.17 -6.32
N THR A 175 7.59 -0.80 -5.75
CA THR A 175 8.16 -1.45 -4.57
C THR A 175 8.31 -0.42 -3.46
N GLY A 176 7.98 -0.82 -2.23
CA GLY A 176 8.05 0.04 -1.06
C GLY A 176 8.90 -0.58 0.05
N LEU A 177 9.59 0.25 0.78
CA LEU A 177 10.47 -0.14 1.88
C LEU A 177 10.21 0.74 3.10
N ALA A 178 10.09 0.13 4.27
CA ALA A 178 10.03 0.83 5.54
C ALA A 178 11.04 0.26 6.52
N LEU A 179 11.70 1.12 7.25
CA LEU A 179 12.49 0.77 8.41
C LEU A 179 11.71 1.11 9.67
N VAL A 180 11.75 0.23 10.66
CA VAL A 180 11.09 0.45 11.96
C VAL A 180 12.09 0.24 13.09
N HIS A 181 11.96 1.08 14.09
CA HIS A 181 12.71 1.04 15.33
C HIS A 181 11.78 0.82 16.51
N TRP A 182 12.24 0.07 17.50
CA TRP A 182 11.64 -0.02 18.84
C TRP A 182 12.72 -0.39 19.84
N ASP A 183 12.51 -0.04 21.09
CA ASP A 183 13.41 -0.34 22.20
C ASP A 183 13.07 -1.74 22.77
N ASP A 184 14.01 -2.69 22.68
CA ASP A 184 13.86 -4.04 23.22
C ASP A 184 13.90 -4.07 24.77
N ASP A 185 14.45 -3.05 25.40
CA ASP A 185 14.58 -2.98 26.86
C ASP A 185 13.25 -2.56 27.54
N LEU A 186 12.29 -2.05 26.75
CA LEU A 186 10.98 -1.68 27.23
C LEU A 186 10.00 -2.87 27.19
N PRO A 187 9.08 -2.98 28.15
CA PRO A 187 7.96 -3.92 28.08
C PRO A 187 7.13 -3.69 26.81
N LEU A 188 6.58 -4.75 26.23
CA LEU A 188 5.75 -4.67 25.00
C LEU A 188 4.61 -3.65 25.06
N SER A 189 4.07 -3.39 26.27
CA SER A 189 3.02 -2.39 26.48
C SER A 189 3.51 -0.94 26.40
N GLU A 190 4.82 -0.73 26.48
CA GLU A 190 5.48 0.59 26.50
C GLU A 190 6.34 0.81 25.25
N GLN A 191 6.51 -0.22 24.40
CA GLN A 191 7.25 -0.11 23.16
C GLN A 191 6.46 0.72 22.15
N GLU A 192 7.07 1.81 21.72
CA GLU A 192 6.61 2.59 20.57
C GLU A 192 7.38 2.16 19.32
N VAL A 193 6.65 1.92 18.22
CA VAL A 193 7.27 1.61 16.93
C VAL A 193 7.42 2.89 16.13
N ILE A 194 8.65 3.31 15.94
CA ILE A 194 9.02 4.52 15.19
C ILE A 194 9.37 4.12 13.76
N VAL A 195 8.85 4.86 12.78
CA VAL A 195 9.22 4.66 11.37
C VAL A 195 10.39 5.56 11.02
N ASN A 196 11.50 4.95 10.63
CA ASN A 196 12.66 5.65 10.12
C ASN A 196 12.51 5.81 8.59
N VAL A 197 12.35 7.06 8.13
CA VAL A 197 12.20 7.39 6.70
C VAL A 197 13.48 7.97 6.11
N ASP A 198 14.42 8.41 6.92
CA ASP A 198 15.60 9.16 6.46
C ASP A 198 16.60 8.25 5.73
N ASP A 199 16.76 7.02 6.20
CA ASP A 199 17.66 6.04 5.60
C ASP A 199 17.04 5.29 4.40
N VAL A 200 15.72 5.47 4.15
CA VAL A 200 15.04 4.85 3.02
C VAL A 200 15.18 5.73 1.78
N PRO A 201 15.68 5.19 0.64
CA PRO A 201 15.74 5.93 -0.61
C PRO A 201 14.38 6.56 -0.96
N PRO A 202 14.31 7.83 -1.38
CA PRO A 202 13.05 8.51 -1.69
C PRO A 202 12.12 7.72 -2.59
N SER A 203 12.64 7.06 -3.62
CA SER A 203 11.86 6.28 -4.57
C SER A 203 11.25 5.00 -4.00
N LEU A 204 11.66 4.55 -2.81
CA LEU A 204 11.16 3.36 -2.12
C LEU A 204 10.33 3.72 -0.89
N ARG A 205 10.18 5.00 -0.55
CA ARG A 205 9.41 5.43 0.62
C ARG A 205 7.93 5.04 0.49
N PRO A 206 7.26 4.81 1.63
CA PRO A 206 5.86 4.38 1.66
C PRO A 206 4.88 5.31 0.95
N ASP A 207 5.10 6.63 1.02
CA ASP A 207 4.29 7.64 0.34
C ASP A 207 4.40 7.53 -1.18
N GLN A 208 5.63 7.39 -1.70
CA GLN A 208 5.89 7.20 -3.13
C GLN A 208 5.35 5.87 -3.64
N PHE A 209 5.47 4.82 -2.83
CA PHE A 209 4.88 3.52 -3.12
C PHE A 209 3.37 3.60 -3.29
N LEU A 210 2.67 4.16 -2.29
CA LEU A 210 1.21 4.29 -2.32
C LEU A 210 0.75 5.22 -3.45
N ASP A 211 1.48 6.31 -3.69
CA ASP A 211 1.18 7.23 -4.79
C ASP A 211 1.23 6.52 -6.15
N ALA A 212 2.29 5.77 -6.42
CA ALA A 212 2.45 5.02 -7.66
C ALA A 212 1.37 3.94 -7.84
N MET A 213 1.00 3.24 -6.75
CA MET A 213 -0.04 2.22 -6.77
C MET A 213 -1.42 2.81 -7.07
N ILE A 214 -1.77 3.92 -6.43
CA ILE A 214 -3.04 4.61 -6.64
C ILE A 214 -3.08 5.19 -8.06
N HIS A 215 -1.99 5.81 -8.51
CA HIS A 215 -1.87 6.36 -9.85
C HIS A 215 -2.16 5.31 -10.92
N GLN A 216 -1.52 4.14 -10.83
CA GLN A 216 -1.75 3.03 -11.76
C GLN A 216 -3.23 2.61 -11.80
N VAL A 217 -3.91 2.47 -10.64
CA VAL A 217 -5.34 2.12 -10.63
C VAL A 217 -6.18 3.18 -11.34
N LEU A 218 -5.88 4.46 -11.11
CA LEU A 218 -6.64 5.56 -11.71
C LEU A 218 -6.39 5.70 -13.22
N ASP A 219 -5.18 5.40 -13.67
CA ASP A 219 -4.82 5.49 -15.10
C ASP A 219 -5.54 4.43 -15.95
N VAL A 220 -5.70 3.24 -15.41
CA VAL A 220 -6.28 2.12 -16.15
C VAL A 220 -7.80 1.97 -15.95
N THR A 221 -8.40 2.78 -15.07
CA THR A 221 -9.84 2.74 -14.82
C THR A 221 -10.54 3.97 -15.41
N PRO A 222 -11.80 3.81 -15.91
CA PRO A 222 -12.58 4.94 -16.41
C PRO A 222 -12.74 6.05 -15.36
N VAL A 223 -12.83 7.30 -15.78
CA VAL A 223 -13.00 8.48 -14.91
C VAL A 223 -14.24 8.42 -14.02
N THR A 224 -15.23 7.61 -14.39
CA THR A 224 -16.43 7.35 -13.59
C THR A 224 -16.22 6.39 -12.43
N GLN A 225 -15.05 5.74 -12.37
CA GLN A 225 -14.65 4.86 -11.27
C GLN A 225 -13.72 5.61 -10.31
N HIS A 226 -13.77 5.20 -9.04
CA HIS A 226 -12.94 5.77 -7.97
C HIS A 226 -13.02 7.30 -7.87
N VAL A 227 -14.21 7.85 -8.06
CA VAL A 227 -14.45 9.30 -8.11
C VAL A 227 -13.94 10.01 -6.85
N ASP A 228 -14.17 9.45 -5.66
CA ASP A 228 -13.69 10.01 -4.40
C ASP A 228 -12.16 10.06 -4.33
N VAL A 229 -11.48 9.03 -4.84
CA VAL A 229 -10.01 8.99 -4.91
C VAL A 229 -9.50 10.10 -5.82
N ARG A 230 -10.10 10.26 -7.02
CA ARG A 230 -9.74 11.30 -7.97
C ARG A 230 -9.90 12.69 -7.38
N GLN A 231 -11.05 12.97 -6.77
CA GLN A 231 -11.35 14.26 -6.14
C GLN A 231 -10.39 14.57 -4.97
N LEU A 232 -10.05 13.58 -4.14
CA LEU A 232 -9.11 13.78 -3.04
C LEU A 232 -7.69 14.10 -3.55
N ARG A 233 -7.28 13.50 -4.66
CA ARG A 233 -5.98 13.81 -5.28
C ARG A 233 -5.97 15.20 -5.89
N GLU A 234 -7.01 15.59 -6.61
CA GLU A 234 -7.14 16.94 -7.19
C GLU A 234 -7.07 18.03 -6.11
N ARG A 235 -7.75 17.84 -4.98
CA ARG A 235 -7.72 18.79 -3.85
C ARG A 235 -6.33 18.95 -3.24
N ARG A 236 -5.49 17.95 -3.27
CA ARG A 236 -4.10 18.01 -2.78
C ARG A 236 -3.17 18.80 -3.71
N HIS A 237 -3.54 18.95 -4.96
CA HIS A 237 -2.77 19.70 -5.97
C HIS A 237 -3.28 21.13 -6.18
N LEU A 238 -4.41 21.51 -5.58
CA LEU A 238 -4.88 22.90 -5.62
C LEU A 238 -3.98 23.76 -4.72
N PRO A 239 -3.40 24.87 -5.24
CA PRO A 239 -2.69 25.81 -4.39
C PRO A 239 -3.65 26.35 -3.32
N LEU A 240 -3.16 26.46 -2.08
CA LEU A 240 -3.93 27.08 -1.02
C LEU A 240 -4.32 28.49 -1.47
N PRO A 241 -5.59 28.93 -1.29
CA PRO A 241 -5.97 30.30 -1.58
C PRO A 241 -5.09 31.23 -0.76
N THR A 242 -4.44 32.17 -1.42
CA THR A 242 -3.65 33.22 -0.76
C THR A 242 -4.58 33.97 0.20
N PRO A 243 -4.25 34.08 1.50
CA PRO A 243 -5.10 34.81 2.41
C PRO A 243 -5.28 36.24 1.90
N PRO A 244 -6.50 36.79 1.93
CA PRO A 244 -6.71 38.16 1.52
C PRO A 244 -5.94 39.11 2.46
N GLY A 245 -4.92 39.80 1.94
CA GLY A 245 -4.18 40.81 2.71
C GLY A 245 -2.66 40.84 2.61
N THR A 246 -2.02 40.04 1.81
CA THR A 246 -0.60 40.22 1.47
C THR A 246 -0.52 41.05 0.17
N THR A 247 -0.73 42.35 0.30
CA THR A 247 -0.25 43.33 -0.69
C THR A 247 1.27 43.28 -0.61
N ASP A 248 1.90 42.98 -1.73
CA ASP A 248 3.34 43.09 -1.94
C ASP A 248 3.73 44.57 -1.86
N ASP A 249 4.01 45.05 -0.64
CA ASP A 249 4.61 46.35 -0.43
C ASP A 249 6.10 46.28 -0.75
N THR A 250 6.40 46.18 -2.03
CA THR A 250 7.74 46.46 -2.55
C THR A 250 7.84 48.01 -2.63
N PRO A 251 8.70 48.66 -1.85
CA PRO A 251 8.86 50.11 -2.00
C PRO A 251 9.48 50.43 -3.35
N ASP A 252 8.74 51.16 -4.16
CA ASP A 252 9.19 51.73 -5.43
C ASP A 252 10.28 52.79 -5.15
N ASN A 253 11.54 52.37 -5.34
CA ASN A 253 12.69 53.22 -5.17
C ASN A 253 13.08 53.88 -6.50
N THR A 254 12.19 54.72 -7.01
CA THR A 254 12.51 55.61 -8.13
C THR A 254 13.06 56.93 -7.59
N ASN A 255 14.38 57.06 -7.48
CA ASN A 255 15.05 58.32 -7.36
C ASN A 255 15.21 58.94 -8.77
N PRO A 256 14.78 60.22 -8.98
CA PRO A 256 15.05 60.91 -10.24
C PRO A 256 16.50 61.41 -10.31
N PRO A 257 17.08 61.56 -11.49
CA PRO A 257 18.46 62.05 -11.66
C PRO A 257 18.48 63.57 -11.39
N SER A 258 19.44 63.98 -10.54
CA SER A 258 19.80 65.39 -10.33
C SER A 258 20.65 65.89 -11.47
N ASP A 259 20.12 66.83 -12.23
CA ASP A 259 20.89 67.74 -13.10
C ASP A 259 21.79 68.66 -12.26
N SER A 260 23.07 68.71 -12.57
CA SER A 260 23.95 69.89 -12.55
C SER A 260 25.31 69.53 -13.14
#